data_d797e122e25b2c2cec8bd780efec1dda
#
_entry.id   d797e122e25b2c2cec8bd780efec1dda
#
_cell.length_a   1.000
_cell.length_b   1.000
_cell.length_c   1.000
_cell.angle_alpha   90.00
_cell.angle_beta   90.00
_cell.angle_gamma   90.00
#
_symmetry.space_group_name_H-M   'P 1'
#
loop_
_entity.id
_entity.type
_entity.pdbx_description
1 polymer ?
#
loop_
_entity_poly.entity_id
_entity_poly.type
_entity_poly.pdbx_seq_one_letter_code
_entity_poly.pdbx_strand_id
1 'polypeptide(L)'
;MPIKPPTYSPARQAPARRARTTKRKVKQAAATRRGRRWTRFSARLRRDHPLCQSPAHDGPLAGVASVHHFEPLADRPDLAFDESNCWCLCAACHSHISHIERVQGIEAAQAVLTPGTGRRSESLGGSA
;
A
#
# COMPACT_ATOMS: atom_id res chain seq x y z
N MET A 1 -1.20 15.37 -6.22
CA MET A 1 -0.17 14.64 -5.50
C MET A 1 -0.73 13.37 -4.91
N PRO A 2 -0.10 12.29 -5.20
CA PRO A 2 -0.57 11.01 -4.65
C PRO A 2 -0.10 10.79 -3.22
N ILE A 3 -0.43 11.70 -2.36
CA ILE A 3 -0.02 11.61 -0.96
C ILE A 3 -1.16 11.01 -0.17
N LYS A 4 -0.85 10.04 0.65
CA LYS A 4 -1.84 9.42 1.51
C LYS A 4 -2.35 10.43 2.53
N PRO A 5 -3.63 10.34 2.89
CA PRO A 5 -4.17 11.26 3.87
C PRO A 5 -3.39 11.23 5.18
N PRO A 6 -3.19 12.39 5.79
CA PRO A 6 -2.46 12.42 7.07
C PRO A 6 -3.19 11.75 8.21
N THR A 7 -4.46 11.40 8.01
CA THR A 7 -5.20 10.69 9.05
C THR A 7 -4.64 9.32 9.34
N TYR A 8 -3.97 8.70 8.35
CA TYR A 8 -3.33 7.43 8.59
C TYR A 8 -1.85 7.65 8.90
N SER A 9 -1.45 7.29 10.08
CA SER A 9 -0.06 7.42 10.50
C SER A 9 0.43 6.10 11.07
N PRO A 10 1.38 5.46 10.41
CA PRO A 10 1.92 4.22 10.94
C PRO A 10 2.51 4.38 12.33
N ALA A 11 3.15 5.52 12.57
CA ALA A 11 3.79 5.77 13.87
C ALA A 11 2.76 5.81 14.99
N ARG A 12 1.58 6.37 14.73
CA ARG A 12 0.55 6.45 15.75
C ARG A 12 -0.20 5.14 15.92
N GLN A 13 -0.31 4.38 14.85
CA GLN A 13 -1.13 3.19 14.85
C GLN A 13 -0.35 1.91 15.06
N ALA A 14 0.92 1.95 14.81
CA ALA A 14 1.74 0.76 14.90
C ALA A 14 1.94 0.40 16.36
N PRO A 15 1.60 -0.82 16.74
CA PRO A 15 1.92 -1.28 18.08
C PRO A 15 3.42 -1.52 18.22
N ALA A 16 3.88 -1.63 19.45
CA ALA A 16 5.30 -1.89 19.69
C ALA A 16 5.74 -3.21 19.07
N ARG A 17 4.88 -4.19 19.07
CA ARG A 17 5.17 -5.49 18.45
C ARG A 17 4.00 -5.92 17.61
N ARG A 18 4.32 -6.34 16.40
CA ARG A 18 3.31 -6.85 15.48
C ARG A 18 2.97 -8.29 15.87
N ALA A 19 1.67 -8.60 15.90
CA ALA A 19 1.22 -9.95 16.20
C ALA A 19 1.63 -10.90 15.06
N ARG A 20 1.88 -12.13 15.43
CA ARG A 20 2.24 -13.14 14.44
C ARG A 20 1.06 -13.43 13.51
N THR A 21 1.34 -13.45 12.22
CA THR A 21 0.34 -13.80 11.22
C THR A 21 0.15 -15.31 11.22
N THR A 22 -1.09 -15.76 11.32
CA THR A 22 -1.40 -17.18 11.33
C THR A 22 -1.93 -17.62 9.97
N LYS A 23 -1.91 -18.95 9.72
CA LYS A 23 -2.47 -19.49 8.49
C LYS A 23 -3.93 -19.09 8.30
N ARG A 24 -4.68 -19.05 9.39
CA ARG A 24 -6.08 -18.66 9.35
C ARG A 24 -6.25 -17.22 8.88
N LYS A 25 -5.41 -16.32 9.40
CA LYS A 25 -5.45 -14.91 8.99
C LYS A 25 -5.09 -14.75 7.52
N VAL A 26 -4.10 -15.48 7.06
CA VAL A 26 -3.69 -15.42 5.65
C VAL A 26 -4.82 -15.91 4.76
N LYS A 27 -5.46 -17.02 5.13
CA LYS A 27 -6.56 -17.56 4.36
C LYS A 27 -7.74 -16.60 4.31
N GLN A 28 -8.02 -15.95 5.42
CA GLN A 28 -9.11 -14.99 5.51
C GLN A 28 -8.82 -13.76 4.65
N ALA A 29 -7.59 -13.29 4.67
CA ALA A 29 -7.19 -12.17 3.83
C ALA A 29 -7.34 -12.51 2.35
N ALA A 30 -6.95 -13.71 1.96
CA ALA A 30 -7.09 -14.16 0.57
C ALA A 30 -8.56 -14.22 0.16
N ALA A 31 -9.43 -14.70 1.06
CA ALA A 31 -10.86 -14.76 0.79
C ALA A 31 -11.45 -13.36 0.60
N THR A 32 -11.03 -12.40 1.40
CA THR A 32 -11.48 -11.02 1.27
C THR A 32 -11.13 -10.47 -0.10
N ARG A 33 -9.89 -10.71 -0.56
CA ARG A 33 -9.44 -10.19 -1.84
C ARG A 33 -10.13 -10.85 -3.04
N ARG A 34 -10.76 -12.00 -2.84
CA ARG A 34 -11.51 -12.67 -3.90
C ARG A 34 -12.98 -12.25 -3.93
N GLY A 35 -13.43 -11.51 -2.93
CA GLY A 35 -14.84 -11.13 -2.82
C GLY A 35 -15.23 -9.99 -3.75
N ARG A 36 -16.54 -9.87 -3.97
CA ARG A 36 -17.09 -8.82 -4.83
C ARG A 36 -16.83 -7.42 -4.28
N ARG A 37 -16.90 -7.29 -2.98
CA ARG A 37 -16.69 -6.00 -2.35
C ARG A 37 -15.28 -5.50 -2.65
N TRP A 38 -14.31 -6.39 -2.53
CA TRP A 38 -12.93 -6.03 -2.84
C TRP A 38 -12.74 -5.72 -4.32
N THR A 39 -13.36 -6.51 -5.19
CA THR A 39 -13.27 -6.28 -6.63
C THR A 39 -13.74 -4.87 -6.98
N ARG A 40 -14.89 -4.46 -6.46
CA ARG A 40 -15.43 -3.13 -6.73
C ARG A 40 -14.60 -2.03 -6.09
N PHE A 41 -14.19 -2.26 -4.86
CA PHE A 41 -13.39 -1.27 -4.14
C PHE A 41 -12.05 -1.02 -4.83
N SER A 42 -11.34 -2.08 -5.18
CA SER A 42 -10.03 -1.94 -5.83
C SER A 42 -10.16 -1.36 -7.24
N ALA A 43 -11.20 -1.72 -7.95
CA ALA A 43 -11.44 -1.14 -9.28
C ALA A 43 -11.68 0.37 -9.19
N ARG A 44 -12.45 0.79 -8.19
CA ARG A 44 -12.71 2.22 -7.97
C ARG A 44 -11.42 2.95 -7.61
N LEU A 45 -10.60 2.37 -6.75
CA LEU A 45 -9.34 2.99 -6.37
C LEU A 45 -8.40 3.15 -7.56
N ARG A 46 -8.31 2.12 -8.40
CA ARG A 46 -7.46 2.19 -9.57
C ARG A 46 -7.96 3.22 -10.59
N ARG A 47 -9.26 3.41 -10.65
CA ARG A 47 -9.85 4.41 -11.52
C ARG A 47 -9.59 5.81 -10.98
N ASP A 48 -9.69 6.00 -9.66
CA ASP A 48 -9.47 7.29 -9.03
C ASP A 48 -8.00 7.66 -8.97
N HIS A 49 -7.12 6.66 -8.94
CA HIS A 49 -5.67 6.87 -8.87
C HIS A 49 -5.00 6.07 -9.97
N PRO A 50 -5.09 6.55 -11.22
CA PRO A 50 -4.62 5.76 -12.36
C PRO A 50 -3.10 5.64 -12.48
N LEU A 51 -2.36 6.42 -11.73
CA LEU A 51 -0.90 6.39 -11.79
C LEU A 51 -0.31 5.90 -10.48
N CYS A 52 0.86 5.27 -10.58
CA CYS A 52 1.56 4.70 -9.43
C CYS A 52 1.77 5.75 -8.35
N GLN A 53 1.42 5.41 -7.11
CA GLN A 53 1.51 6.33 -5.98
C GLN A 53 2.80 6.16 -5.18
N SER A 54 3.65 5.19 -5.51
CA SER A 54 4.84 4.93 -4.71
C SER A 54 5.78 6.14 -4.68
N PRO A 55 6.16 6.64 -3.51
CA PRO A 55 7.14 7.73 -3.44
C PRO A 55 8.52 7.28 -3.92
N ALA A 56 8.77 5.98 -3.94
CA ALA A 56 10.05 5.44 -4.40
C ALA A 56 10.02 5.04 -5.87
N HIS A 57 8.93 5.34 -6.58
CA HIS A 57 8.84 5.02 -8.00
C HIS A 57 9.95 5.75 -8.76
N ASP A 58 10.62 5.02 -9.63
CA ASP A 58 11.72 5.56 -10.41
C ASP A 58 11.36 5.49 -11.89
N GLY A 59 11.75 6.53 -12.64
CA GLY A 59 11.45 6.58 -14.05
C GLY A 59 10.11 7.21 -14.36
N PRO A 60 9.64 7.08 -15.61
CA PRO A 60 8.37 7.67 -16.01
C PRO A 60 7.20 7.12 -15.22
N LEU A 61 6.18 7.93 -15.04
CA LEU A 61 4.97 7.49 -14.36
C LEU A 61 4.34 6.33 -15.13
N ALA A 62 3.89 5.35 -14.37
CA ALA A 62 3.30 4.14 -14.94
C ALA A 62 1.88 3.98 -14.43
N GLY A 63 1.07 3.28 -15.21
CA GLY A 63 -0.29 2.97 -14.82
C GLY A 63 -0.33 2.03 -13.64
N VAL A 64 -1.34 2.19 -12.80
CA VAL A 64 -1.50 1.34 -11.63
C VAL A 64 -1.92 -0.06 -12.08
N ALA A 65 -1.32 -1.07 -11.45
CA ALA A 65 -1.62 -2.46 -11.73
C ALA A 65 -2.30 -3.15 -10.55
N SER A 66 -2.00 -2.75 -9.34
CA SER A 66 -2.58 -3.40 -8.17
C SER A 66 -2.71 -2.45 -7.00
N VAL A 67 -3.55 -2.85 -6.06
CA VAL A 67 -3.76 -2.11 -4.82
C VAL A 67 -3.07 -2.87 -3.70
N HIS A 68 -2.20 -2.18 -3.00
CA HIS A 68 -1.40 -2.76 -1.92
C HIS A 68 -1.86 -2.18 -0.59
N HIS A 69 -2.01 -3.03 0.42
CA HIS A 69 -2.35 -2.58 1.76
C HIS A 69 -1.10 -2.20 2.53
N PHE A 70 -1.08 -1.00 3.08
CA PHE A 70 0.05 -0.53 3.88
C PHE A 70 0.20 -1.39 5.13
N GLU A 71 -0.88 -1.52 5.91
CA GLU A 71 -0.94 -2.53 6.96
C GLU A 71 -1.55 -3.77 6.33
N PRO A 72 -0.84 -4.90 6.36
CA PRO A 72 -1.31 -6.09 5.66
C PRO A 72 -2.69 -6.51 6.10
N LEU A 73 -3.48 -6.94 5.14
CA LEU A 73 -4.85 -7.36 5.38
C LEU A 73 -4.94 -8.47 6.42
N ALA A 74 -3.97 -9.38 6.43
CA ALA A 74 -3.96 -10.49 7.38
C ALA A 74 -3.81 -9.99 8.82
N ASP A 75 -3.11 -8.88 9.01
CA ASP A 75 -2.88 -8.31 10.34
C ASP A 75 -3.98 -7.34 10.75
N ARG A 76 -4.49 -6.60 9.79
CA ARG A 76 -5.49 -5.56 10.04
C ARG A 76 -6.66 -5.70 9.07
N PRO A 77 -7.50 -6.72 9.25
CA PRO A 77 -8.65 -6.90 8.38
C PRO A 77 -9.67 -5.76 8.48
N ASP A 78 -9.65 -5.02 9.58
CA ASP A 78 -10.50 -3.86 9.74
C ASP A 78 -10.15 -2.72 8.78
N LEU A 79 -8.94 -2.73 8.23
CA LEU A 79 -8.50 -1.71 7.29
C LEU A 79 -8.59 -2.17 5.83
N ALA A 80 -9.28 -3.27 5.59
CA ALA A 80 -9.37 -3.85 4.24
C ALA A 80 -9.92 -2.86 3.22
N PHE A 81 -10.92 -2.08 3.62
CA PHE A 81 -11.60 -1.15 2.73
C PHE A 81 -11.38 0.30 3.12
N ASP A 82 -10.30 0.55 3.85
CA ASP A 82 -9.90 1.90 4.24
C ASP A 82 -8.96 2.44 3.16
N GLU A 83 -9.44 3.41 2.42
CA GLU A 83 -8.66 3.97 1.32
C GLU A 83 -7.30 4.51 1.78
N SER A 84 -7.23 5.06 2.98
CA SER A 84 -5.97 5.59 3.50
C SER A 84 -4.94 4.51 3.78
N ASN A 85 -5.37 3.26 3.87
CA ASN A 85 -4.46 2.12 4.04
C ASN A 85 -4.08 1.48 2.72
N CYS A 86 -4.51 2.04 1.60
CA CYS A 86 -4.30 1.43 0.29
C CYS A 86 -3.39 2.29 -0.57
N TRP A 87 -2.51 1.63 -1.28
CA TRP A 87 -1.59 2.26 -2.23
C TRP A 87 -1.80 1.66 -3.59
N CYS A 88 -2.02 2.50 -4.58
CA CYS A 88 -2.15 2.04 -5.95
C CYS A 88 -0.76 2.06 -6.58
N LEU A 89 -0.28 0.90 -6.97
CA LEU A 89 1.10 0.74 -7.43
C LEU A 89 1.16 0.15 -8.82
N CYS A 90 2.15 0.55 -9.60
CA CYS A 90 2.42 -0.10 -10.88
C CYS A 90 3.01 -1.49 -10.61
N ALA A 91 3.08 -2.31 -11.65
CA ALA A 91 3.55 -3.69 -11.50
C ALA A 91 4.95 -3.76 -10.92
N ALA A 92 5.85 -2.89 -11.39
CA ALA A 92 7.24 -2.89 -10.91
C ALA A 92 7.33 -2.51 -9.44
N CYS A 93 6.62 -1.45 -9.03
CA CYS A 93 6.66 -1.01 -7.65
C CYS A 93 5.99 -2.03 -6.73
N HIS A 94 4.89 -2.64 -7.18
CA HIS A 94 4.23 -3.67 -6.39
C HIS A 94 5.15 -4.88 -6.17
N SER A 95 5.85 -5.31 -7.22
CA SER A 95 6.80 -6.41 -7.09
C SER A 95 7.93 -6.06 -6.15
N HIS A 96 8.42 -4.83 -6.24
CA HIS A 96 9.51 -4.37 -5.38
C HIS A 96 9.09 -4.34 -3.92
N ILE A 97 7.92 -3.78 -3.63
CA ILE A 97 7.41 -3.71 -2.27
C ILE A 97 7.15 -5.11 -1.72
N SER A 98 6.56 -6.00 -2.53
CA SER A 98 6.32 -7.37 -2.10
C SER A 98 7.62 -8.11 -1.80
N HIS A 99 8.65 -7.85 -2.58
CA HIS A 99 9.96 -8.43 -2.34
C HIS A 99 10.55 -7.96 -1.02
N ILE A 100 10.45 -6.64 -0.75
CA ILE A 100 10.94 -6.09 0.50
C ILE A 100 10.20 -6.69 1.69
N GLU A 101 8.89 -6.82 1.57
CA GLU A 101 8.10 -7.45 2.65
C GLU A 101 8.58 -8.86 2.96
N ARG A 102 8.86 -9.61 1.90
CA ARG A 102 9.25 -11.02 2.05
C ARG A 102 10.65 -11.16 2.63
N VAL A 103 11.56 -10.30 2.21
CA VAL A 103 12.98 -10.44 2.57
C VAL A 103 13.35 -9.64 3.82
N GLN A 104 12.83 -8.43 3.95
CA GLN A 104 13.22 -7.51 5.01
C GLN A 104 12.13 -7.25 6.02
N GLY A 105 10.91 -7.67 5.74
CA GLY A 105 9.82 -7.49 6.67
C GLY A 105 8.87 -6.36 6.28
N ILE A 106 7.72 -6.37 6.96
CA ILE A 106 6.64 -5.42 6.64
C ILE A 106 7.05 -3.99 6.95
N GLU A 107 7.74 -3.79 8.05
CA GLU A 107 8.14 -2.44 8.44
C GLU A 107 9.08 -1.80 7.42
N ALA A 108 9.95 -2.61 6.81
CA ALA A 108 10.85 -2.10 5.77
C ALA A 108 10.06 -1.65 4.55
N ALA A 109 9.05 -2.41 4.16
CA ALA A 109 8.21 -2.04 3.04
C ALA A 109 7.40 -0.79 3.35
N GLN A 110 6.90 -0.68 4.56
CA GLN A 110 6.17 0.50 4.99
C GLN A 110 7.04 1.76 4.95
N ALA A 111 8.30 1.61 5.31
CA ALA A 111 9.22 2.73 5.28
C ALA A 111 9.39 3.27 3.85
N VAL A 112 9.42 2.37 2.87
CA VAL A 112 9.54 2.77 1.48
C VAL A 112 8.32 3.58 1.03
N LEU A 113 7.15 3.21 1.52
CA LEU A 113 5.91 3.89 1.14
C LEU A 113 5.62 5.14 1.96
N THR A 114 6.36 5.36 3.04
CA THR A 114 6.12 6.51 3.88
C THR A 114 6.54 7.79 3.17
N PRO A 115 5.66 8.80 3.09
CA PRO A 115 6.04 10.07 2.46
C PRO A 115 7.28 10.67 3.11
N GLY A 116 8.14 11.23 2.27
CA GLY A 116 9.39 11.80 2.73
C GLY A 116 10.58 10.90 2.58
N THR A 117 10.37 9.60 2.35
CA THR A 117 11.48 8.69 2.13
C THR A 117 11.82 8.55 0.66
N GLY A 118 10.88 8.87 -0.23
CA GLY A 118 11.08 8.75 -1.66
C GLY A 118 11.33 10.09 -2.30
N ARG A 119 12.04 10.09 -3.39
CA ARG A 119 12.35 11.31 -4.10
C ARG A 119 11.21 11.84 -4.93
N ARG A 120 10.29 10.99 -5.26
CA ARG A 120 9.26 11.34 -6.20
C ARG A 120 8.31 12.40 -5.70
N SER A 121 8.07 12.39 -4.42
CA SER A 121 7.17 13.38 -3.86
C SER A 121 7.71 14.79 -4.07
N GLU A 122 9.01 14.93 -4.04
CA GLU A 122 9.62 16.23 -4.26
C GLU A 122 9.45 16.70 -5.69
N SER A 123 9.69 15.81 -6.63
CA SER A 123 9.58 16.22 -8.03
C SER A 123 8.13 16.55 -8.37
N LEU A 124 7.19 15.86 -7.77
CA LEU A 124 5.79 16.19 -7.98
C LEU A 124 5.42 17.49 -7.30
N GLY A 125 5.96 17.70 -6.12
CA GLY A 125 5.74 18.95 -5.45
C GLY A 125 6.26 20.11 -6.27
N GLY A 126 7.37 19.90 -6.92
CA GLY A 126 7.92 20.91 -7.77
C GLY A 126 7.05 21.21 -8.98
N SER A 127 6.37 20.22 -9.47
CA SER A 127 5.50 20.41 -10.62
C SER A 127 4.20 21.10 -10.24
N ALA A 128 3.84 20.98 -9.03
CA ALA A 128 2.57 21.56 -8.57
C ALA A 128 2.70 23.02 -8.41
#